data_35b78d9313a3e6af879957a752e865b2
#
_entry.id   35b78d9313a3e6af879957a752e865b2
#
_cell.length_a   1.000
_cell.length_b   1.000
_cell.length_c   1.000
_cell.angle_alpha   90.00
_cell.angle_beta   90.00
_cell.angle_gamma   90.00
#
_symmetry.space_group_name_H-M   'P 1'
#
loop_
_entity.id
_entity.type
_entity.pdbx_description
1 polymer ?
#
loop_
_entity_poly.entity_id
_entity_poly.type
_entity_poly.pdbx_seq_one_letter_code
_entity_poly.pdbx_strand_id
1 'polypeptide(L)'
;MFKQIVIIEKTGLTDWALRKLSKYSENSIKVYDDVPTNEEEVIKRIKNADCVFVSWNTQLTSNILSSSKKLKYIGMCCSLYDKESANVDIEYCERNQIIVKGIRDYGDEGLVEYIVSELIRLSLIHI
;
A
#
# COMPACT_ATOMS: atom_id res chain seq x y z
N MET A 1 -1.02 9.65 12.00
CA MET A 1 -0.80 10.25 10.67
C MET A 1 0.49 9.71 10.08
N PHE A 2 0.49 9.41 8.80
CA PHE A 2 1.69 8.94 8.13
C PHE A 2 2.54 10.12 7.68
N LYS A 3 3.85 9.93 7.62
CA LYS A 3 4.75 10.97 7.13
C LYS A 3 4.76 11.03 5.60
N GLN A 4 4.76 9.88 4.95
CA GLN A 4 4.81 9.82 3.49
C GLN A 4 4.01 8.63 2.97
N ILE A 5 2.92 8.91 2.29
CA ILE A 5 2.12 7.90 1.58
C ILE A 5 2.59 7.87 0.13
N VAL A 6 2.81 6.67 -0.40
CA VAL A 6 3.22 6.46 -1.79
C VAL A 6 2.28 5.45 -2.46
N ILE A 7 1.77 5.82 -3.62
CA ILE A 7 1.02 4.91 -4.50
C ILE A 7 2.03 4.45 -5.55
N ILE A 8 2.52 3.21 -5.44
CA ILE A 8 3.71 2.77 -6.16
C ILE A 8 3.46 2.35 -7.62
N GLU A 9 2.19 2.21 -7.99
CA GLU A 9 1.78 1.85 -9.35
C GLU A 9 0.33 2.26 -9.58
N LYS A 10 -0.17 2.08 -10.80
CA LYS A 10 -1.57 2.35 -11.10
C LYS A 10 -2.48 1.43 -10.29
N THR A 11 -3.30 1.98 -9.41
CA THR A 11 -4.14 1.24 -8.48
C THR A 11 -5.64 1.38 -8.73
N GLY A 12 -6.04 2.34 -9.55
CA GLY A 12 -7.45 2.65 -9.76
C GLY A 12 -8.07 3.50 -8.64
N LEU A 13 -7.26 4.03 -7.74
CA LEU A 13 -7.76 4.96 -6.72
C LEU A 13 -8.36 6.19 -7.38
N THR A 14 -9.58 6.56 -6.95
CA THR A 14 -10.27 7.74 -7.46
C THR A 14 -9.67 9.02 -6.91
N ASP A 15 -9.98 10.15 -7.56
CA ASP A 15 -9.55 11.44 -7.04
C ASP A 15 -10.08 11.70 -5.63
N TRP A 16 -11.29 11.25 -5.36
CA TRP A 16 -11.87 11.33 -4.01
C TRP A 16 -11.01 10.59 -3.00
N ALA A 17 -10.61 9.37 -3.32
CA ALA A 17 -9.78 8.54 -2.44
C ALA A 17 -8.41 9.18 -2.21
N LEU A 18 -7.80 9.69 -3.27
CA LEU A 18 -6.49 10.36 -3.17
C LEU A 18 -6.56 11.63 -2.31
N ARG A 19 -7.62 12.43 -2.48
CA ARG A 19 -7.83 13.61 -1.64
C ARG A 19 -8.03 13.23 -0.17
N LYS A 20 -8.75 12.14 0.08
CA LYS A 20 -8.98 11.64 1.43
C LYS A 20 -7.66 11.20 2.07
N LEU A 21 -6.86 10.43 1.33
CA LEU A 21 -5.55 9.98 1.80
C LEU A 21 -4.59 11.13 2.09
N SER A 22 -4.62 12.18 1.29
CA SER A 22 -3.70 13.29 1.47
C SER A 22 -3.85 13.98 2.83
N LYS A 23 -5.02 13.87 3.45
CA LYS A 23 -5.26 14.42 4.79
C LYS A 23 -4.55 13.63 5.88
N TYR A 24 -4.10 12.42 5.59
CA TYR A 24 -3.44 11.52 6.54
C TYR A 24 -1.95 11.36 6.26
N SER A 25 -1.40 12.20 5.38
CA SER A 25 0.04 12.23 5.08
C SER A 25 0.57 13.63 5.37
N GLU A 26 1.64 13.71 6.15
CA GLU A 26 2.27 15.01 6.43
C GLU A 26 2.87 15.63 5.19
N ASN A 27 3.52 14.80 4.36
CA ASN A 27 4.06 15.24 3.08
C ASN A 27 3.06 14.92 1.97
N SER A 28 3.13 15.66 0.87
CA SER A 28 2.28 15.38 -0.29
C SER A 28 2.43 13.93 -0.73
N ILE A 29 1.32 13.26 -0.98
CA ILE A 29 1.38 11.88 -1.45
C ILE A 29 2.02 11.82 -2.82
N LYS A 30 2.85 10.77 -3.02
CA LYS A 30 3.47 10.52 -4.32
C LYS A 30 2.63 9.47 -5.05
N VAL A 31 2.22 9.78 -6.26
CA VAL A 31 1.36 8.90 -7.06
C VAL A 31 2.08 8.55 -8.36
N TYR A 32 2.30 7.26 -8.57
CA TYR A 32 2.87 6.74 -9.82
C TYR A 32 1.76 6.05 -10.59
N ASP A 33 1.63 6.33 -11.88
CA ASP A 33 0.61 5.73 -12.75
C ASP A 33 1.15 4.66 -13.66
N ASP A 34 2.42 4.35 -13.59
CA ASP A 34 3.08 3.31 -14.38
C ASP A 34 3.49 2.16 -13.48
N VAL A 35 3.79 1.02 -14.09
CA VAL A 35 4.30 -0.15 -13.37
C VAL A 35 5.82 -0.04 -13.30
N PRO A 36 6.44 -0.21 -12.13
CA PRO A 36 7.91 -0.20 -12.03
C PRO A 36 8.51 -1.29 -12.90
N THR A 37 9.59 -0.97 -13.59
CA THR A 37 10.20 -1.88 -14.57
C THR A 37 11.13 -2.93 -13.95
N ASN A 38 11.62 -2.69 -12.75
CA ASN A 38 12.52 -3.60 -12.06
C ASN A 38 12.46 -3.40 -10.54
N GLU A 39 13.13 -4.29 -9.83
CA GLU A 39 13.17 -4.27 -8.37
C GLU A 39 13.79 -2.99 -7.81
N GLU A 40 14.83 -2.49 -8.45
CA GLU A 40 15.50 -1.25 -8.00
C GLU A 40 14.56 -0.06 -8.03
N GLU A 41 13.71 0.02 -9.05
CA GLU A 41 12.72 1.09 -9.16
C GLU A 41 11.67 0.98 -8.05
N VAL A 42 11.25 -0.24 -7.71
CA VAL A 42 10.31 -0.45 -6.60
C VAL A 42 10.94 0.01 -5.28
N ILE A 43 12.17 -0.37 -5.03
CA ILE A 43 12.90 0.03 -3.82
C ILE A 43 12.99 1.54 -3.73
N LYS A 44 13.30 2.20 -4.84
CA LYS A 44 13.38 3.65 -4.91
C LYS A 44 12.05 4.32 -4.56
N ARG A 45 10.94 3.77 -5.07
CA ARG A 45 9.60 4.33 -4.83
C ARG A 45 9.15 4.23 -3.37
N ILE A 46 9.53 3.16 -2.67
CA ILE A 46 9.09 2.94 -1.30
C ILE A 46 10.07 3.42 -0.22
N LYS A 47 11.24 3.85 -0.61
CA LYS A 47 12.38 4.08 0.30
C LYS A 47 12.05 4.91 1.53
N ASN A 48 11.31 5.99 1.37
CA ASN A 48 10.98 6.90 2.47
C ASN A 48 9.51 6.84 2.89
N ALA A 49 8.79 5.83 2.42
CA ALA A 49 7.38 5.68 2.71
C ALA A 49 7.15 4.93 4.02
N ASP A 50 6.18 5.37 4.80
CA ASP A 50 5.66 4.60 5.93
C ASP A 50 4.29 3.98 5.60
N CYS A 51 3.68 4.37 4.48
CA CYS A 51 2.44 3.80 3.97
C CYS A 51 2.54 3.67 2.44
N VAL A 52 2.20 2.50 1.93
CA VAL A 52 2.31 2.19 0.50
C VAL A 52 1.00 1.56 0.01
N PHE A 53 0.55 1.97 -1.17
CA PHE A 53 -0.56 1.30 -1.86
C PHE A 53 -0.03 0.65 -3.12
N VAL A 54 -0.41 -0.61 -3.32
CA VAL A 54 0.05 -1.43 -4.45
C VAL A 54 -1.15 -2.13 -5.09
N SER A 55 -1.07 -2.41 -6.38
CA SER A 55 -2.01 -3.28 -7.07
C SER A 55 -1.35 -4.65 -7.30
N TRP A 56 -1.82 -5.40 -8.28
CA TRP A 56 -1.35 -6.77 -8.52
C TRP A 56 -0.09 -6.85 -9.39
N ASN A 57 0.31 -5.75 -10.03
CA ASN A 57 1.41 -5.76 -11.00
C ASN A 57 2.80 -5.82 -10.37
N THR A 58 2.93 -5.36 -9.12
CA THR A 58 4.24 -5.24 -8.48
C THR A 58 4.37 -6.26 -7.35
N GLN A 59 5.50 -6.97 -7.35
CA GLN A 59 5.84 -7.91 -6.28
C GLN A 59 6.57 -7.17 -5.17
N LEU A 60 6.06 -7.25 -3.95
CA LEU A 60 6.74 -6.71 -2.77
C LEU A 60 7.35 -7.88 -1.97
N THR A 61 8.53 -8.28 -2.39
CA THR A 61 9.28 -9.38 -1.78
C THR A 61 9.93 -8.92 -0.46
N SER A 62 10.37 -9.87 0.34
CA SER A 62 11.08 -9.55 1.58
C SER A 62 12.33 -8.71 1.32
N ASN A 63 13.02 -8.94 0.21
CA ASN A 63 14.19 -8.15 -0.17
C ASN A 63 13.84 -6.68 -0.41
N ILE A 64 12.74 -6.43 -1.12
CA ILE A 64 12.25 -5.07 -1.35
C ILE A 64 11.79 -4.43 -0.05
N LEU A 65 10.98 -5.16 0.73
CA LEU A 65 10.41 -4.65 1.97
C LEU A 65 11.47 -4.32 3.00
N SER A 66 12.53 -5.12 3.06
CA SER A 66 13.62 -4.89 4.01
C SER A 66 14.41 -3.60 3.71
N SER A 67 14.31 -3.08 2.50
CA SER A 67 14.96 -1.84 2.12
C SER A 67 14.26 -0.60 2.71
N SER A 68 13.00 -0.74 3.11
CA SER A 68 12.20 0.36 3.66
C SER A 68 11.95 0.13 5.14
N LYS A 69 12.76 0.73 5.98
CA LYS A 69 12.71 0.51 7.44
C LYS A 69 11.58 1.29 8.13
N LYS A 70 10.97 2.24 7.41
CA LYS A 70 9.91 3.08 7.96
C LYS A 70 8.51 2.54 7.66
N LEU A 71 8.42 1.52 6.82
CA LEU A 71 7.13 1.02 6.33
C LEU A 71 6.30 0.41 7.46
N LYS A 72 5.05 0.86 7.59
CA LYS A 72 4.12 0.42 8.64
C LYS A 72 2.84 -0.16 8.07
N TYR A 73 2.44 0.24 6.88
CA TYR A 73 1.17 -0.17 6.29
C TYR A 73 1.29 -0.36 4.79
N ILE A 74 0.66 -1.44 4.29
CA ILE A 74 0.52 -1.72 2.86
C ILE A 74 -0.95 -1.93 2.56
N GLY A 75 -1.51 -1.11 1.69
CA GLY A 75 -2.85 -1.28 1.16
C GLY A 75 -2.76 -1.98 -0.20
N MET A 76 -3.32 -3.17 -0.30
CA MET A 76 -3.38 -3.91 -1.56
C MET A 76 -4.68 -3.59 -2.27
N CYS A 77 -4.60 -2.82 -3.35
CA CYS A 77 -5.76 -2.47 -4.18
C CYS A 77 -6.05 -3.58 -5.18
N CYS A 78 -6.05 -4.82 -4.69
CA CYS A 78 -6.28 -6.03 -5.47
C CYS A 78 -6.75 -7.14 -4.54
N SER A 79 -7.11 -8.29 -5.11
CA SER A 79 -7.61 -9.42 -4.32
C SER A 79 -6.53 -10.00 -3.41
N LEU A 80 -6.91 -10.27 -2.17
CA LEU A 80 -6.07 -10.95 -1.20
C LEU A 80 -6.85 -12.16 -0.69
N TYR A 81 -6.64 -13.32 -1.29
CA TYR A 81 -7.34 -14.57 -0.92
C TYR A 81 -6.53 -15.38 0.10
N ASP A 82 -5.25 -15.53 -0.13
CA ASP A 82 -4.36 -16.26 0.78
C ASP A 82 -2.95 -15.67 0.71
N LYS A 83 -2.10 -16.11 1.66
CA LYS A 83 -0.74 -15.58 1.78
C LYS A 83 0.16 -16.01 0.61
N GLU A 84 -0.08 -17.20 0.08
CA GLU A 84 0.76 -17.78 -0.96
C GLU A 84 0.55 -17.12 -2.31
N SER A 85 -0.67 -16.71 -2.61
CA SER A 85 -0.99 -16.08 -3.90
C SER A 85 -0.81 -14.55 -3.88
N ALA A 86 -0.54 -13.97 -2.72
CA ALA A 86 -0.38 -12.53 -2.59
C ALA A 86 0.91 -12.06 -3.28
N ASN A 87 0.84 -10.89 -3.92
CA ASN A 87 2.03 -10.27 -4.50
C ASN A 87 2.85 -9.49 -3.44
N VAL A 88 2.44 -9.54 -2.20
CA VAL A 88 3.17 -8.99 -1.04
C VAL A 88 3.57 -10.16 -0.15
N ASP A 89 4.81 -10.15 0.34
CA ASP A 89 5.26 -11.17 1.29
C ASP A 89 4.61 -10.93 2.65
N ILE A 90 3.46 -11.55 2.85
CA ILE A 90 2.63 -11.34 4.03
C ILE A 90 3.35 -11.82 5.30
N GLU A 91 4.06 -12.95 5.21
CA GLU A 91 4.78 -13.49 6.37
C GLU A 91 5.87 -12.54 6.86
N TYR A 92 6.61 -11.94 5.93
CA TYR A 92 7.60 -10.94 6.27
C TYR A 92 6.94 -9.75 6.98
N CYS A 93 5.81 -9.29 6.45
CA CYS A 93 5.09 -8.16 7.04
C CYS A 93 4.61 -8.47 8.45
N GLU A 94 4.08 -9.67 8.68
CA GLU A 94 3.64 -10.08 10.01
C GLU A 94 4.80 -10.09 11.02
N ARG A 95 5.96 -10.60 10.61
CA ARG A 95 7.14 -10.66 11.48
C ARG A 95 7.71 -9.28 11.79
N ASN A 96 7.46 -8.30 10.95
CA ASN A 96 8.02 -6.95 11.07
C ASN A 96 7.00 -5.89 11.42
N GLN A 97 5.83 -6.30 11.90
CA GLN A 97 4.74 -5.41 12.35
C GLN A 97 4.28 -4.44 11.25
N ILE A 98 4.30 -4.89 10.00
CA ILE A 98 3.73 -4.16 8.88
C ILE A 98 2.30 -4.66 8.69
N ILE A 99 1.33 -3.77 8.76
CA ILE A 99 -0.08 -4.11 8.57
C ILE A 99 -0.38 -4.16 7.08
N VAL A 100 -0.96 -5.28 6.62
CA VAL A 100 -1.36 -5.46 5.23
C VAL A 100 -2.86 -5.66 5.16
N LYS A 101 -3.53 -4.87 4.35
CA LYS A 101 -4.96 -5.01 4.09
C LYS A 101 -5.19 -5.15 2.59
N GLY A 102 -6.09 -6.04 2.23
CA GLY A 102 -6.44 -6.31 0.84
C GLY A 102 -7.93 -6.55 0.69
N ILE A 103 -8.36 -6.89 -0.52
CA ILE A 103 -9.75 -7.09 -0.89
C ILE A 103 -10.00 -8.60 -1.04
N ARG A 104 -11.02 -9.13 -0.35
CA ARG A 104 -11.37 -10.55 -0.46
C ARG A 104 -12.44 -10.83 -1.49
N ASP A 105 -13.46 -9.96 -1.55
CA ASP A 105 -14.55 -10.11 -2.50
C ASP A 105 -14.36 -9.14 -3.65
N TYR A 106 -14.24 -9.68 -4.85
CA TYR A 106 -13.96 -8.90 -6.04
C TYR A 106 -15.25 -8.74 -6.85
N GLY A 107 -15.54 -7.50 -7.24
CA GLY A 107 -16.66 -7.24 -8.13
C GLY A 107 -17.51 -6.05 -7.76
N ASP A 108 -17.25 -5.41 -6.64
CA ASP A 108 -17.99 -4.23 -6.19
C ASP A 108 -17.23 -2.95 -6.53
N GLU A 109 -17.95 -1.96 -7.06
CA GLU A 109 -17.43 -0.60 -7.13
C GLU A 109 -17.24 -0.10 -5.69
N GLY A 110 -16.16 0.56 -5.40
CA GLY A 110 -15.91 1.05 -4.06
C GLY A 110 -14.99 0.17 -3.22
N LEU A 111 -14.49 -0.94 -3.77
CA LEU A 111 -13.52 -1.77 -3.05
C LEU A 111 -12.25 -1.01 -2.73
N VAL A 112 -11.83 -0.15 -3.61
CA VAL A 112 -10.64 0.68 -3.41
C VAL A 112 -10.89 1.70 -2.30
N GLU A 113 -12.08 2.28 -2.28
CA GLU A 113 -12.52 3.18 -1.22
C GLU A 113 -12.61 2.47 0.12
N TYR A 114 -12.99 1.19 0.12
CA TYR A 114 -12.98 0.38 1.34
C TYR A 114 -11.57 0.27 1.92
N ILE A 115 -10.56 0.02 1.10
CA ILE A 115 -9.16 -0.04 1.56
C ILE A 115 -8.74 1.29 2.18
N VAL A 116 -9.13 2.41 1.57
CA VAL A 116 -8.85 3.74 2.11
C VAL A 116 -9.54 3.93 3.46
N SER A 117 -10.80 3.51 3.58
CA SER A 117 -11.55 3.61 4.84
C SER A 117 -10.91 2.78 5.94
N GLU A 118 -10.45 1.58 5.63
CA GLU A 118 -9.75 0.73 6.59
C GLU A 118 -8.45 1.36 7.06
N LEU A 119 -7.70 1.98 6.15
CA LEU A 119 -6.48 2.69 6.50
C LEU A 119 -6.79 3.83 7.49
N ILE A 120 -7.81 4.63 7.20
CA ILE A 120 -8.20 5.75 8.05
C ILE A 120 -8.60 5.26 9.44
N ARG A 121 -9.41 4.21 9.50
CA ARG A 121 -9.85 3.62 10.76
C ARG A 121 -8.66 3.17 11.61
N LEU A 122 -7.71 2.47 11.00
CA LEU A 122 -6.53 1.97 11.70
C LEU A 122 -5.61 3.10 12.14
N SER A 123 -5.46 4.14 11.33
CA SER A 123 -4.60 5.27 11.71
C SER A 123 -5.17 6.03 12.90
N LEU A 124 -6.49 6.12 13.04
CA LEU A 124 -7.13 6.75 14.19
C LEU A 124 -6.93 5.94 15.47
N ILE A 125 -6.77 4.63 15.36
CA ILE A 125 -6.55 3.75 16.51
C ILE A 125 -5.09 3.78 16.97
N HIS A 126 -4.15 3.87 16.03
CA HIS A 126 -2.72 3.72 16.31
C HIS A 126 -1.94 5.03 16.37
N ILE A 127 -2.59 6.13 16.21
CA ILE A 127 -2.05 7.46 16.39
C ILE A 127 -2.57 8.05 17.71
#